data_d0ae1bf528a375c3ff9a29fbb5d17a83
#
_entry.id   d0ae1bf528a375c3ff9a29fbb5d17a83
#
_cell.length_a   1.000
_cell.length_b   1.000
_cell.length_c   1.000
_cell.angle_alpha   90.00
_cell.angle_beta   90.00
_cell.angle_gamma   90.00
#
_symmetry.space_group_name_H-M   'P 1'
#
loop_
_entity.id
_entity.type
_entity.pdbx_description
1 polymer ?
#
loop_
_entity_poly.entity_id
_entity_poly.type
_entity_poly.pdbx_seq_one_letter_code
_entity_poly.pdbx_strand_id
1 'polypeptide(L)'
;MEEIRILGIAPFESIRAAMERVAREEFPAVRFEAYTGDLEEGVKIAQRLSKENYDVVISRGGTAELLKKETTLPVVEITFSVYDILRAIKMAENYNSLYAIVGFPSITGPAHTLCDLLRFNTDIVTVHSEAEVRSALERLKLGGYSMVICDNVTHSVARELGYSAFLITSGAESLHAAFEHAIDISKEYRRMRRKIALLQNAVRQARGNVLVFNEKKELFYTTEDSVPEKIRDYFVQRIGDLSSGAVRQFLYTDELTYLRVTAQAMTFANEQFYVFCYTQTILSRKSINAGIYLYEHNEVQHLFQDSFLSISGAIRPLEKRLSALAATAQPVLILGEPGTGKQQIAKALYLNSPYNKNPFVVINCTTLNEKGWEF
;
A
#
# COMPACT_ATOMS: atom_id res chain seq x y z
N MET A 1 -19.58 -15.88 6.14
CA MET A 1 -18.47 -14.94 6.46
C MET A 1 -17.19 -15.69 6.16
N GLU A 2 -16.23 -15.09 5.49
CA GLU A 2 -14.92 -15.73 5.31
C GLU A 2 -14.25 -15.92 6.65
N GLU A 3 -13.73 -17.12 6.90
CA GLU A 3 -13.01 -17.52 8.11
C GLU A 3 -11.78 -16.64 8.32
N ILE A 4 -11.60 -16.06 9.52
CA ILE A 4 -10.42 -15.25 9.87
C ILE A 4 -9.23 -16.19 10.03
N ARG A 5 -8.10 -15.86 9.39
CA ARG A 5 -6.86 -16.65 9.43
C ARG A 5 -5.79 -15.92 10.22
N ILE A 6 -5.41 -16.48 11.35
CA ILE A 6 -4.43 -15.91 12.28
C ILE A 6 -3.16 -16.76 12.27
N LEU A 7 -2.02 -16.14 12.10
CA LEU A 7 -0.70 -16.75 12.20
C LEU A 7 -0.10 -16.48 13.58
N GLY A 8 0.22 -17.52 14.34
CA GLY A 8 0.95 -17.43 15.59
C GLY A 8 2.46 -17.60 15.35
N ILE A 9 3.28 -16.65 15.79
CA ILE A 9 4.74 -16.81 15.87
C ILE A 9 5.15 -16.72 17.31
N ALA A 10 5.47 -17.86 17.90
CA ALA A 10 5.80 -17.98 19.31
C ALA A 10 7.33 -18.10 19.49
N PRO A 11 7.97 -17.28 20.34
CA PRO A 11 9.41 -17.43 20.62
C PRO A 11 9.77 -18.77 21.25
N PHE A 12 8.82 -19.43 21.92
CA PHE A 12 9.04 -20.70 22.62
C PHE A 12 7.88 -21.66 22.41
N GLU A 13 8.18 -22.95 22.48
CA GLU A 13 7.22 -24.04 22.33
C GLU A 13 6.06 -23.97 23.35
N SER A 14 6.36 -23.57 24.60
CA SER A 14 5.33 -23.45 25.64
C SER A 14 4.28 -22.38 25.34
N ILE A 15 4.68 -21.27 24.72
CA ILE A 15 3.77 -20.21 24.26
C ILE A 15 2.98 -20.70 23.06
N ARG A 16 3.61 -21.36 22.10
CA ARG A 16 2.94 -21.96 20.95
C ARG A 16 1.81 -22.91 21.39
N ALA A 17 2.12 -23.84 22.28
CA ALA A 17 1.15 -24.79 22.79
C ALA A 17 -0.01 -24.09 23.55
N ALA A 18 0.29 -23.02 24.30
CA ALA A 18 -0.74 -22.23 24.99
C ALA A 18 -1.64 -21.47 24.00
N MET A 19 -1.06 -20.86 22.94
CA MET A 19 -1.82 -20.20 21.88
C MET A 19 -2.75 -21.19 21.17
N GLU A 20 -2.25 -22.37 20.78
CA GLU A 20 -3.04 -23.43 20.13
C GLU A 20 -4.19 -23.90 20.99
N ARG A 21 -3.97 -24.02 22.30
CA ARG A 21 -5.01 -24.42 23.26
C ARG A 21 -6.11 -23.35 23.33
N VAL A 22 -5.75 -22.08 23.56
CA VAL A 22 -6.71 -20.97 23.64
C VAL A 22 -7.48 -20.82 22.33
N ALA A 23 -6.80 -20.89 21.19
CA ALA A 23 -7.45 -20.83 19.88
C ALA A 23 -8.52 -21.94 19.73
N ARG A 24 -8.19 -23.17 20.11
CA ARG A 24 -9.11 -24.33 20.00
C ARG A 24 -10.29 -24.26 20.96
N GLU A 25 -10.05 -23.84 22.18
CA GLU A 25 -11.06 -23.86 23.25
C GLU A 25 -11.99 -22.65 23.21
N GLU A 26 -11.44 -21.45 22.87
CA GLU A 26 -12.16 -20.20 23.01
C GLU A 26 -12.52 -19.54 21.68
N PHE A 27 -11.75 -19.84 20.60
CA PHE A 27 -11.93 -19.23 19.28
C PHE A 27 -12.11 -20.23 18.14
N PRO A 28 -13.03 -21.22 18.24
CA PRO A 28 -13.17 -22.30 17.25
C PRO A 28 -13.57 -21.82 15.83
N ALA A 29 -14.08 -20.58 15.71
CA ALA A 29 -14.44 -19.97 14.42
C ALA A 29 -13.26 -19.31 13.69
N VAL A 30 -12.06 -19.35 14.28
CA VAL A 30 -10.84 -18.77 13.73
C VAL A 30 -9.93 -19.89 13.22
N ARG A 31 -9.41 -19.75 12.02
CA ARG A 31 -8.35 -20.65 11.56
C ARG A 31 -7.02 -20.15 12.10
N PHE A 32 -6.48 -20.86 13.06
CA PHE A 32 -5.23 -20.54 13.73
C PHE A 32 -4.16 -21.57 13.41
N GLU A 33 -2.98 -21.10 13.04
CA GLU A 33 -1.79 -21.93 12.84
C GLU A 33 -0.62 -21.25 13.56
N ALA A 34 0.16 -22.01 14.35
CA ALA A 34 1.26 -21.48 15.14
C ALA A 34 2.59 -22.17 14.84
N TYR A 35 3.64 -21.40 14.85
CA TYR A 35 5.01 -21.85 14.64
C TYR A 35 5.92 -21.32 15.74
N THR A 36 6.93 -22.10 16.09
CA THR A 36 7.97 -21.67 17.03
C THR A 36 9.12 -21.06 16.25
N GLY A 37 9.53 -19.85 16.62
CA GLY A 37 10.67 -19.13 16.06
C GLY A 37 10.89 -17.83 16.81
N ASP A 38 12.11 -17.64 17.33
CA ASP A 38 12.48 -16.43 18.05
C ASP A 38 13.17 -15.42 17.12
N LEU A 39 12.95 -14.13 17.39
CA LEU A 39 13.57 -13.02 16.69
C LEU A 39 13.60 -13.19 15.14
N GLU A 40 14.79 -13.27 14.54
CA GLU A 40 14.98 -13.39 13.10
C GLU A 40 14.39 -14.68 12.51
N GLU A 41 14.39 -15.77 13.28
CA GLU A 41 13.78 -17.03 12.84
C GLU A 41 12.27 -16.88 12.68
N GLY A 42 11.63 -16.21 13.65
CA GLY A 42 10.21 -15.87 13.59
C GLY A 42 9.87 -15.02 12.37
N VAL A 43 10.71 -14.03 12.03
CA VAL A 43 10.54 -13.21 10.81
C VAL A 43 10.64 -14.05 9.55
N LYS A 44 11.63 -14.92 9.42
CA LYS A 44 11.78 -15.83 8.26
C LYS A 44 10.56 -16.73 8.07
N ILE A 45 10.01 -17.26 9.16
CA ILE A 45 8.78 -18.07 9.13
C ILE A 45 7.61 -17.22 8.60
N ALA A 46 7.39 -16.04 9.18
CA ALA A 46 6.30 -15.16 8.77
C ALA A 46 6.41 -14.72 7.31
N GLN A 47 7.59 -14.37 6.82
CA GLN A 47 7.84 -14.00 5.42
C GLN A 47 7.57 -15.16 4.46
N ARG A 48 7.99 -16.38 4.81
CA ARG A 48 7.72 -17.59 4.02
C ARG A 48 6.21 -17.84 3.89
N LEU A 49 5.47 -17.68 4.99
CA LEU A 49 4.04 -17.96 5.08
C LEU A 49 3.16 -16.77 4.65
N SER A 50 3.74 -15.58 4.44
CA SER A 50 2.99 -14.38 4.02
C SER A 50 2.17 -14.58 2.74
N LYS A 51 2.57 -15.54 1.89
CA LYS A 51 1.85 -15.91 0.65
C LYS A 51 0.58 -16.74 0.91
N GLU A 52 0.36 -17.22 2.13
CA GLU A 52 -0.75 -18.13 2.47
C GLU A 52 -2.03 -17.42 2.93
N ASN A 53 -2.19 -16.11 2.68
CA ASN A 53 -3.40 -15.34 2.96
C ASN A 53 -3.82 -15.29 4.45
N TYR A 54 -2.89 -15.02 5.35
CA TYR A 54 -3.22 -14.66 6.73
C TYR A 54 -3.72 -13.21 6.82
N ASP A 55 -4.55 -12.92 7.82
CA ASP A 55 -5.10 -11.59 8.07
C ASP A 55 -4.29 -10.81 9.10
N VAL A 56 -3.68 -11.52 10.06
CA VAL A 56 -2.96 -10.93 11.19
C VAL A 56 -1.96 -11.94 11.75
N VAL A 57 -0.90 -11.43 12.34
CA VAL A 57 0.09 -12.23 13.08
C VAL A 57 -0.06 -11.93 14.56
N ILE A 58 -0.05 -12.98 15.42
CA ILE A 58 0.08 -12.84 16.87
C ILE A 58 1.49 -13.29 17.26
N SER A 59 2.21 -12.46 18.01
CA SER A 59 3.53 -12.80 18.54
C SER A 59 3.80 -12.09 19.86
N ARG A 60 5.00 -12.22 20.43
CA ARG A 60 5.33 -11.67 21.74
C ARG A 60 6.72 -11.05 21.76
N GLY A 61 6.86 -9.94 22.54
CA GLY A 61 8.11 -9.34 22.90
C GLY A 61 8.98 -8.93 21.70
N GLY A 62 10.29 -9.14 21.74
CA GLY A 62 11.21 -8.76 20.69
C GLY A 62 10.87 -9.35 19.31
N THR A 63 10.32 -10.58 19.26
CA THR A 63 9.88 -11.18 18.01
C THR A 63 8.70 -10.40 17.41
N ALA A 64 7.73 -9.97 18.22
CA ALA A 64 6.62 -9.13 17.75
C ALA A 64 7.11 -7.77 17.25
N GLU A 65 8.09 -7.15 17.93
CA GLU A 65 8.69 -5.88 17.51
C GLU A 65 9.40 -5.97 16.16
N LEU A 66 10.12 -7.05 15.91
CA LEU A 66 10.76 -7.30 14.61
C LEU A 66 9.71 -7.56 13.52
N LEU A 67 8.69 -8.37 13.81
CA LEU A 67 7.61 -8.66 12.88
C LEU A 67 6.85 -7.40 12.46
N LYS A 68 6.60 -6.45 13.37
CA LYS A 68 5.97 -5.15 13.05
C LYS A 68 6.76 -4.35 12.00
N LYS A 69 8.08 -4.53 11.94
CA LYS A 69 8.97 -3.83 10.98
C LYS A 69 9.12 -4.57 9.65
N GLU A 70 9.11 -5.88 9.68
CA GLU A 70 9.54 -6.74 8.58
C GLU A 70 8.38 -7.41 7.81
N THR A 71 7.12 -7.29 8.30
CA THR A 71 5.95 -7.85 7.63
C THR A 71 4.93 -6.78 7.27
N THR A 72 4.19 -7.01 6.18
CA THR A 72 3.06 -6.16 5.77
C THR A 72 1.74 -6.53 6.45
N LEU A 73 1.70 -7.65 7.16
CA LEU A 73 0.53 -8.05 7.93
C LEU A 73 0.46 -7.28 9.25
N PRO A 74 -0.73 -6.94 9.73
CA PRO A 74 -0.89 -6.43 11.08
C PRO A 74 -0.30 -7.41 12.10
N VAL A 75 0.41 -6.91 13.10
CA VAL A 75 1.00 -7.73 14.16
C VAL A 75 0.39 -7.33 15.50
N VAL A 76 -0.20 -8.30 16.19
CA VAL A 76 -0.71 -8.16 17.55
C VAL A 76 0.28 -8.77 18.52
N GLU A 77 0.69 -7.99 19.49
CA GLU A 77 1.61 -8.41 20.53
C GLU A 77 0.85 -8.95 21.74
N ILE A 78 1.25 -10.12 22.25
CA ILE A 78 0.78 -10.64 23.52
C ILE A 78 1.47 -9.84 24.62
N THR A 79 0.73 -8.93 25.23
CA THR A 79 1.19 -8.11 26.35
C THR A 79 1.00 -8.83 27.67
N PHE A 80 1.81 -8.46 28.68
CA PHE A 80 1.58 -8.97 30.03
C PHE A 80 0.35 -8.32 30.65
N SER A 81 -0.51 -9.14 31.23
CA SER A 81 -1.64 -8.66 32.01
C SER A 81 -1.23 -8.45 33.48
N VAL A 82 -2.03 -7.67 34.20
CA VAL A 82 -1.86 -7.54 35.65
C VAL A 82 -2.04 -8.89 36.38
N TYR A 83 -2.82 -9.82 35.79
CA TYR A 83 -3.00 -11.19 36.34
C TYR A 83 -1.71 -12.01 36.20
N ASP A 84 -0.94 -11.86 35.14
CA ASP A 84 0.34 -12.54 34.94
C ASP A 84 1.34 -12.13 36.03
N ILE A 85 1.40 -10.82 36.29
CA ILE A 85 2.26 -10.23 37.30
C ILE A 85 1.80 -10.66 38.70
N LEU A 86 0.50 -10.59 39.01
CA LEU A 86 -0.06 -11.03 40.28
C LEU A 86 0.23 -12.51 40.53
N ARG A 87 0.08 -13.34 39.52
CA ARG A 87 0.39 -14.78 39.62
C ARG A 87 1.87 -15.00 39.95
N ALA A 88 2.78 -14.26 39.28
CA ALA A 88 4.20 -14.36 39.54
C ALA A 88 4.55 -13.87 40.95
N ILE A 89 3.96 -12.76 41.45
CA ILE A 89 4.11 -12.27 42.79
C ILE A 89 3.64 -13.33 43.81
N LYS A 90 2.43 -13.89 43.62
CA LYS A 90 1.87 -14.93 44.53
C LYS A 90 2.72 -16.19 44.56
N MET A 91 3.35 -16.55 43.44
CA MET A 91 4.29 -17.68 43.42
C MET A 91 5.57 -17.35 44.19
N ALA A 92 6.10 -16.13 44.06
CA ALA A 92 7.31 -15.71 44.79
C ALA A 92 7.08 -15.57 46.30
N GLU A 93 5.90 -15.14 46.77
CA GLU A 93 5.52 -15.04 48.19
C GLU A 93 5.57 -16.38 48.92
N ASN A 94 5.43 -17.51 48.24
CA ASN A 94 5.57 -18.83 48.81
C ASN A 94 6.99 -19.19 49.27
N TYR A 95 7.97 -18.37 48.85
CA TYR A 95 9.36 -18.53 49.21
C TYR A 95 9.74 -17.45 50.20
N ASN A 96 10.34 -17.85 51.35
CA ASN A 96 10.79 -16.94 52.41
C ASN A 96 12.09 -16.20 51.98
N SER A 97 12.09 -15.59 50.83
CA SER A 97 13.24 -14.90 50.25
C SER A 97 12.89 -13.47 49.88
N LEU A 98 13.82 -12.55 50.06
CA LEU A 98 13.66 -11.19 49.59
C LEU A 98 13.68 -11.18 48.04
N TYR A 99 12.62 -10.67 47.41
CA TYR A 99 12.51 -10.61 45.95
C TYR A 99 12.25 -9.20 45.42
N ALA A 100 12.63 -8.94 44.19
CA ALA A 100 12.33 -7.74 43.45
C ALA A 100 11.71 -8.08 42.09
N ILE A 101 10.92 -7.16 41.54
CA ILE A 101 10.45 -7.23 40.15
C ILE A 101 11.43 -6.45 39.28
N VAL A 102 12.03 -7.10 38.28
CA VAL A 102 13.00 -6.46 37.36
C VAL A 102 12.54 -6.70 35.92
N GLY A 103 12.40 -5.64 35.15
CA GLY A 103 12.00 -5.77 33.76
C GLY A 103 11.87 -4.44 33.03
N PHE A 104 11.46 -4.55 31.75
CA PHE A 104 11.19 -3.41 30.91
C PHE A 104 9.90 -2.67 31.31
N PRO A 105 9.66 -1.43 30.84
CA PRO A 105 8.48 -0.64 31.20
C PRO A 105 7.14 -1.35 30.97
N SER A 106 7.06 -2.26 29.99
CA SER A 106 5.88 -3.07 29.70
C SER A 106 5.48 -4.03 30.85
N ILE A 107 6.41 -4.35 31.73
CA ILE A 107 6.19 -5.16 32.94
C ILE A 107 6.12 -4.27 34.17
N THR A 108 7.08 -3.39 34.34
CA THR A 108 7.18 -2.62 35.58
C THR A 108 6.09 -1.56 35.74
N GLY A 109 5.56 -1.02 34.64
CA GLY A 109 4.41 -0.10 34.68
C GLY A 109 3.16 -0.74 35.31
N PRO A 110 2.65 -1.84 34.74
CA PRO A 110 1.55 -2.59 35.37
C PRO A 110 1.88 -3.13 36.75
N ALA A 111 3.14 -3.52 37.03
CA ALA A 111 3.58 -3.96 38.35
C ALA A 111 3.48 -2.87 39.41
N HIS A 112 3.91 -1.64 39.11
CA HIS A 112 3.74 -0.49 40.01
C HIS A 112 2.25 -0.28 40.34
N THR A 113 1.40 -0.22 39.32
CA THR A 113 -0.05 -0.04 39.52
C THR A 113 -0.63 -1.14 40.40
N LEU A 114 -0.24 -2.39 40.16
CA LEU A 114 -0.73 -3.53 40.94
C LEU A 114 -0.24 -3.49 42.38
N CYS A 115 1.05 -3.20 42.59
CA CYS A 115 1.64 -3.12 43.94
C CYS A 115 1.02 -1.98 44.76
N ASP A 116 0.79 -0.83 44.15
CA ASP A 116 0.13 0.31 44.78
C ASP A 116 -1.32 -0.02 45.20
N LEU A 117 -2.09 -0.63 44.30
CA LEU A 117 -3.49 -1.00 44.55
C LEU A 117 -3.64 -2.04 45.66
N LEU A 118 -2.78 -3.05 45.63
CA LEU A 118 -2.84 -4.18 46.60
C LEU A 118 -1.94 -3.98 47.82
N ARG A 119 -1.22 -2.85 47.90
CA ARG A 119 -0.28 -2.50 48.95
C ARG A 119 0.80 -3.57 49.16
N PHE A 120 1.31 -4.13 48.05
CA PHE A 120 2.48 -4.99 48.12
C PHE A 120 3.72 -4.16 48.35
N ASN A 121 4.52 -4.55 49.33
CA ASN A 121 5.81 -3.89 49.58
C ASN A 121 6.91 -4.64 48.81
N THR A 122 7.02 -4.39 47.53
CA THR A 122 7.96 -5.05 46.62
C THR A 122 8.75 -4.01 45.84
N ASP A 123 10.07 -4.17 45.80
CA ASP A 123 10.90 -3.32 45.01
C ASP A 123 10.76 -3.63 43.53
N ILE A 124 10.59 -2.58 42.72
CA ILE A 124 10.43 -2.66 41.28
C ILE A 124 11.54 -1.89 40.59
N VAL A 125 12.33 -2.55 39.78
CA VAL A 125 13.45 -1.97 39.03
C VAL A 125 13.16 -2.00 37.54
N THR A 126 12.99 -0.82 36.94
CA THR A 126 12.81 -0.67 35.50
C THR A 126 14.16 -0.59 34.81
N VAL A 127 14.31 -1.36 33.75
CA VAL A 127 15.49 -1.35 32.86
C VAL A 127 15.05 -0.99 31.43
N HIS A 128 15.89 -0.30 30.69
CA HIS A 128 15.59 0.14 29.32
C HIS A 128 16.47 -0.53 28.25
N SER A 129 17.46 -1.29 28.67
CA SER A 129 18.36 -2.02 27.77
C SER A 129 18.90 -3.28 28.47
N GLU A 130 19.33 -4.25 27.67
CA GLU A 130 19.94 -5.49 28.18
C GLU A 130 21.22 -5.18 28.99
N ALA A 131 21.98 -4.18 28.60
CA ALA A 131 23.18 -3.76 29.36
C ALA A 131 22.84 -3.27 30.76
N GLU A 132 21.68 -2.64 30.98
CA GLU A 132 21.25 -2.18 32.29
C GLU A 132 20.81 -3.34 33.20
N VAL A 133 20.32 -4.45 32.62
CA VAL A 133 19.83 -5.63 33.36
C VAL A 133 20.94 -6.14 34.30
N ARG A 134 22.14 -6.37 33.78
CA ARG A 134 23.25 -6.92 34.59
C ARG A 134 23.61 -6.01 35.76
N SER A 135 23.76 -4.72 35.52
CA SER A 135 24.11 -3.76 36.57
C SER A 135 22.98 -3.59 37.60
N ALA A 136 21.73 -3.68 37.21
CA ALA A 136 20.56 -3.66 38.11
C ALA A 136 20.56 -4.89 39.03
N LEU A 137 20.77 -6.06 38.46
CA LEU A 137 20.82 -7.32 39.20
C LEU A 137 22.01 -7.36 40.17
N GLU A 138 23.20 -6.90 39.77
CA GLU A 138 24.36 -6.82 40.66
C GLU A 138 24.11 -5.91 41.88
N ARG A 139 23.44 -4.77 41.68
CA ARG A 139 23.06 -3.87 42.78
C ARG A 139 22.05 -4.54 43.74
N LEU A 140 21.04 -5.23 43.21
CA LEU A 140 20.07 -5.98 44.01
C LEU A 140 20.74 -7.09 44.83
N LYS A 141 21.75 -7.77 44.27
CA LYS A 141 22.53 -8.80 44.98
C LYS A 141 23.24 -8.27 46.19
N LEU A 142 23.85 -7.07 46.06
CA LEU A 142 24.46 -6.36 47.17
C LEU A 142 23.45 -5.93 48.25
N GLY A 143 22.19 -5.69 47.84
CA GLY A 143 21.06 -5.38 48.70
C GLY A 143 20.43 -6.62 49.39
N GLY A 144 20.99 -7.82 49.19
CA GLY A 144 20.51 -9.06 49.82
C GLY A 144 19.34 -9.75 49.11
N TYR A 145 18.97 -9.30 47.91
CA TYR A 145 17.95 -9.95 47.10
C TYR A 145 18.48 -11.27 46.53
N SER A 146 17.78 -12.34 46.75
CA SER A 146 18.12 -13.68 46.26
C SER A 146 17.18 -14.20 45.18
N MET A 147 16.07 -13.47 44.96
CA MET A 147 15.05 -13.84 44.02
C MET A 147 14.62 -12.64 43.18
N VAL A 148 14.29 -12.87 41.90
CA VAL A 148 13.72 -11.86 41.01
C VAL A 148 12.55 -12.42 40.23
N ILE A 149 11.53 -11.58 40.02
CA ILE A 149 10.41 -11.81 39.11
C ILE A 149 10.70 -10.99 37.85
N CYS A 150 10.74 -11.59 36.68
CA CYS A 150 11.29 -10.93 35.51
C CYS A 150 10.78 -11.48 34.16
N ASP A 151 11.13 -10.78 33.08
CA ASP A 151 10.97 -11.24 31.70
C ASP A 151 12.06 -12.23 31.27
N ASN A 152 12.00 -12.68 30.02
CA ASN A 152 12.92 -13.67 29.49
C ASN A 152 14.38 -13.16 29.41
N VAL A 153 14.57 -11.89 29.01
CA VAL A 153 15.91 -11.28 28.89
C VAL A 153 16.55 -11.20 30.26
N THR A 154 15.84 -10.63 31.21
CA THR A 154 16.30 -10.50 32.60
C THR A 154 16.48 -11.87 33.25
N HIS A 155 15.61 -12.86 32.95
CA HIS A 155 15.69 -14.20 33.47
C HIS A 155 17.00 -14.90 33.13
N SER A 156 17.46 -14.79 31.88
CA SER A 156 18.72 -15.41 31.44
C SER A 156 19.91 -14.85 32.23
N VAL A 157 20.02 -13.52 32.35
CA VAL A 157 21.08 -12.85 33.09
C VAL A 157 21.00 -13.14 34.59
N ALA A 158 19.78 -13.17 35.16
CA ALA A 158 19.57 -13.46 36.58
C ALA A 158 20.04 -14.87 36.96
N ARG A 159 19.78 -15.87 36.10
CA ARG A 159 20.27 -17.23 36.30
C ARG A 159 21.78 -17.32 36.26
N GLU A 160 22.43 -16.65 35.32
CA GLU A 160 23.91 -16.56 35.28
C GLU A 160 24.50 -15.99 36.56
N LEU A 161 23.85 -15.00 37.15
CA LEU A 161 24.25 -14.38 38.40
C LEU A 161 23.87 -15.15 39.65
N GLY A 162 23.20 -16.32 39.49
CA GLY A 162 22.84 -17.19 40.58
C GLY A 162 21.60 -16.77 41.38
N TYR A 163 20.68 -16.05 40.77
CA TYR A 163 19.37 -15.74 41.32
C TYR A 163 18.39 -16.91 41.17
N SER A 164 17.45 -17.02 42.12
CA SER A 164 16.17 -17.73 41.89
C SER A 164 15.30 -16.82 41.02
N ALA A 165 15.20 -17.08 39.71
CA ALA A 165 14.48 -16.25 38.80
C ALA A 165 13.12 -16.83 38.43
N PHE A 166 12.05 -16.06 38.69
CA PHE A 166 10.70 -16.37 38.27
C PHE A 166 10.35 -15.64 36.98
N LEU A 167 10.18 -16.40 35.92
CA LEU A 167 9.74 -15.87 34.65
C LEU A 167 8.24 -15.53 34.68
N ILE A 168 7.90 -14.29 34.35
CA ILE A 168 6.50 -13.93 34.13
C ILE A 168 6.06 -14.55 32.81
N THR A 169 5.10 -15.45 32.85
CA THR A 169 4.52 -16.12 31.69
C THR A 169 3.14 -15.55 31.39
N SER A 170 2.79 -15.44 30.11
CA SER A 170 1.44 -15.03 29.72
C SER A 170 0.44 -16.14 30.03
N GLY A 171 -0.58 -15.79 30.77
CA GLY A 171 -1.70 -16.66 31.07
C GLY A 171 -2.74 -16.73 29.95
N ALA A 172 -3.81 -17.48 30.16
CA ALA A 172 -4.91 -17.59 29.22
C ALA A 172 -5.57 -16.24 28.98
N GLU A 173 -5.63 -15.37 29.98
CA GLU A 173 -6.25 -14.05 29.90
C GLU A 173 -5.51 -13.13 28.89
N SER A 174 -4.17 -13.13 28.93
CA SER A 174 -3.34 -12.34 28.00
C SER A 174 -3.43 -12.85 26.59
N LEU A 175 -3.50 -14.18 26.42
CA LEU A 175 -3.70 -14.81 25.12
C LEU A 175 -5.10 -14.52 24.58
N HIS A 176 -6.14 -14.68 25.42
CA HIS A 176 -7.51 -14.35 25.05
C HIS A 176 -7.63 -12.91 24.53
N ALA A 177 -7.11 -11.94 25.29
CA ALA A 177 -7.12 -10.54 24.88
C ALA A 177 -6.37 -10.29 23.54
N ALA A 178 -5.26 -10.99 23.31
CA ALA A 178 -4.53 -10.91 22.05
C ALA A 178 -5.34 -11.49 20.88
N PHE A 179 -6.07 -12.59 21.06
CA PHE A 179 -6.96 -13.16 20.04
C PHE A 179 -8.14 -12.23 19.73
N GLU A 180 -8.82 -11.68 20.75
CA GLU A 180 -9.90 -10.71 20.53
C GLU A 180 -9.40 -9.50 19.71
N HIS A 181 -8.27 -8.93 20.11
CA HIS A 181 -7.66 -7.80 19.40
C HIS A 181 -7.27 -8.18 17.97
N ALA A 182 -6.71 -9.38 17.76
CA ALA A 182 -6.37 -9.87 16.44
C ALA A 182 -7.58 -10.04 15.52
N ILE A 183 -8.69 -10.53 16.07
CA ILE A 183 -9.96 -10.67 15.35
C ILE A 183 -10.49 -9.30 14.92
N ASP A 184 -10.46 -8.30 15.80
CA ASP A 184 -10.97 -6.98 15.50
C ASP A 184 -10.09 -6.24 14.47
N ILE A 185 -8.76 -6.31 14.61
CA ILE A 185 -7.81 -5.81 13.61
C ILE A 185 -8.04 -6.50 12.26
N SER A 186 -8.23 -7.82 12.25
CA SER A 186 -8.48 -8.58 11.01
C SER A 186 -9.73 -8.10 10.29
N LYS A 187 -10.83 -7.86 11.01
CA LYS A 187 -12.08 -7.34 10.45
C LYS A 187 -11.87 -5.98 9.79
N GLU A 188 -11.20 -5.04 10.49
CA GLU A 188 -10.92 -3.70 9.95
C GLU A 188 -9.95 -3.75 8.77
N TYR A 189 -8.89 -4.56 8.85
CA TYR A 189 -7.94 -4.75 7.76
C TYR A 189 -8.60 -5.31 6.49
N ARG A 190 -9.45 -6.33 6.62
CA ARG A 190 -10.24 -6.90 5.52
C ARG A 190 -11.20 -5.87 4.94
N ARG A 191 -11.88 -5.10 5.79
CA ARG A 191 -12.79 -4.03 5.35
C ARG A 191 -12.05 -2.99 4.52
N MET A 192 -10.87 -2.58 4.98
CA MET A 192 -10.02 -1.62 4.26
C MET A 192 -9.54 -2.18 2.92
N ARG A 193 -9.02 -3.42 2.89
CA ARG A 193 -8.60 -4.09 1.64
C ARG A 193 -9.74 -4.22 0.64
N ARG A 194 -10.95 -4.60 1.08
CA ARG A 194 -12.14 -4.67 0.21
C ARG A 194 -12.50 -3.31 -0.36
N LYS A 195 -12.45 -2.25 0.46
CA LYS A 195 -12.73 -0.88 0.00
C LYS A 195 -11.70 -0.42 -1.03
N ILE A 196 -10.42 -0.68 -0.80
CA ILE A 196 -9.35 -0.36 -1.75
C ILE A 196 -9.55 -1.14 -3.07
N ALA A 197 -9.80 -2.45 -3.01
CA ALA A 197 -10.04 -3.28 -4.19
C ALA A 197 -11.26 -2.81 -4.99
N LEU A 198 -12.34 -2.42 -4.31
CA LEU A 198 -13.53 -1.87 -4.95
C LEU A 198 -13.22 -0.55 -5.68
N LEU A 199 -12.49 0.37 -5.02
CA LEU A 199 -12.10 1.64 -5.63
C LEU A 199 -11.16 1.44 -6.83
N GLN A 200 -10.21 0.52 -6.73
CA GLN A 200 -9.31 0.16 -7.84
C GLN A 200 -10.09 -0.38 -9.04
N ASN A 201 -11.04 -1.29 -8.80
CA ASN A 201 -11.90 -1.82 -9.87
C ASN A 201 -12.78 -0.73 -10.49
N ALA A 202 -13.35 0.16 -9.68
CA ALA A 202 -14.15 1.28 -10.16
C ALA A 202 -13.32 2.21 -11.06
N VAL A 203 -12.07 2.53 -10.67
CA VAL A 203 -11.16 3.34 -11.49
C VAL A 203 -10.82 2.64 -12.81
N ARG A 204 -10.54 1.33 -12.79
CA ARG A 204 -10.30 0.54 -14.02
C ARG A 204 -11.50 0.52 -14.96
N GLN A 205 -12.72 0.42 -14.43
CA GLN A 205 -13.96 0.42 -15.23
C GLN A 205 -14.31 1.81 -15.79
N ALA A 206 -13.88 2.88 -15.14
CA ALA A 206 -14.10 4.26 -15.60
C ALA A 206 -13.31 4.62 -16.88
N ARG A 207 -12.73 3.65 -17.58
CA ARG A 207 -11.94 3.79 -18.81
C ARG A 207 -10.74 4.74 -18.66
N GLY A 208 -10.20 4.86 -17.47
CA GLY A 208 -9.02 5.67 -17.20
C GLY A 208 -7.93 4.87 -16.51
N ASN A 209 -6.70 5.01 -16.99
CA ASN A 209 -5.53 4.50 -16.29
C ASN A 209 -5.00 5.57 -15.37
N VAL A 210 -4.45 5.15 -14.24
CA VAL A 210 -3.89 6.06 -13.24
C VAL A 210 -2.47 5.66 -12.92
N LEU A 211 -1.56 6.64 -12.98
CA LEU A 211 -0.22 6.56 -12.42
C LEU A 211 -0.05 7.61 -11.34
N VAL A 212 0.57 7.23 -10.24
CA VAL A 212 0.92 8.14 -9.15
C VAL A 212 2.42 8.03 -8.89
N PHE A 213 3.09 9.16 -8.86
CA PHE A 213 4.50 9.27 -8.50
C PHE A 213 4.62 9.97 -7.15
N ASN A 214 5.61 9.57 -6.35
CA ASN A 214 5.97 10.24 -5.10
C ASN A 214 6.83 11.50 -5.37
N GLU A 215 7.24 12.21 -4.32
CA GLU A 215 8.11 13.39 -4.41
C GLU A 215 9.48 13.10 -5.02
N LYS A 216 9.98 11.85 -4.90
CA LYS A 216 11.23 11.37 -5.52
C LYS A 216 11.05 10.99 -6.99
N LYS A 217 9.84 11.18 -7.55
CA LYS A 217 9.47 10.78 -8.90
C LYS A 217 9.52 9.26 -9.15
N GLU A 218 9.42 8.47 -8.09
CA GLU A 218 9.30 7.03 -8.16
C GLU A 218 7.82 6.65 -8.32
N LEU A 219 7.54 5.58 -9.07
CA LEU A 219 6.18 5.09 -9.25
C LEU A 219 5.65 4.53 -7.92
N PHE A 220 4.67 5.21 -7.34
CA PHE A 220 4.03 4.83 -6.10
C PHE A 220 2.82 3.91 -6.33
N TYR A 221 2.02 4.18 -7.38
CA TYR A 221 0.81 3.41 -7.68
C TYR A 221 0.50 3.43 -9.17
N THR A 222 -0.05 2.32 -9.68
CA THR A 222 -0.60 2.23 -11.03
C THR A 222 -1.81 1.29 -11.07
N THR A 223 -2.73 1.57 -11.98
CA THR A 223 -3.85 0.68 -12.30
C THR A 223 -3.52 -0.33 -13.40
N GLU A 224 -2.39 -0.16 -14.10
CA GLU A 224 -1.92 -1.06 -15.16
C GLU A 224 -0.94 -2.11 -14.61
N ASP A 225 -1.01 -3.31 -15.15
CA ASP A 225 -0.08 -4.38 -14.77
C ASP A 225 1.35 -4.12 -15.30
N SER A 226 1.48 -3.35 -16.38
CA SER A 226 2.75 -2.96 -16.97
C SER A 226 2.60 -1.62 -17.70
N VAL A 227 3.39 -0.63 -17.28
CA VAL A 227 3.43 0.71 -17.91
C VAL A 227 4.66 0.76 -18.81
N PRO A 228 4.51 1.04 -20.13
CA PRO A 228 5.65 1.21 -21.03
C PRO A 228 6.61 2.29 -20.52
N GLU A 229 7.91 2.02 -20.56
CA GLU A 229 8.95 2.92 -20.05
C GLU A 229 8.89 4.31 -20.68
N LYS A 230 8.65 4.39 -21.98
CA LYS A 230 8.49 5.66 -22.72
C LYS A 230 7.36 6.53 -22.16
N ILE A 231 6.23 5.93 -21.78
CA ILE A 231 5.07 6.65 -21.20
C ILE A 231 5.42 7.12 -19.79
N ARG A 232 6.05 6.26 -19.00
CA ARG A 232 6.50 6.61 -17.65
C ARG A 232 7.47 7.79 -17.66
N ASP A 233 8.50 7.74 -18.52
CA ASP A 233 9.51 8.78 -18.61
C ASP A 233 8.92 10.10 -19.11
N TYR A 234 7.99 10.06 -20.04
CA TYR A 234 7.26 11.24 -20.48
C TYR A 234 6.51 11.91 -19.33
N PHE A 235 5.82 11.14 -18.46
CA PHE A 235 5.11 11.70 -17.32
C PHE A 235 6.07 12.27 -16.27
N VAL A 236 7.18 11.57 -16.00
CA VAL A 236 8.22 12.05 -15.08
C VAL A 236 8.80 13.40 -15.52
N GLN A 237 9.02 13.62 -16.82
CA GLN A 237 9.48 14.90 -17.35
C GLN A 237 8.46 16.03 -17.15
N ARG A 238 7.15 15.69 -17.16
CA ARG A 238 6.06 16.67 -16.99
C ARG A 238 5.74 17.01 -15.52
N ILE A 239 6.31 16.29 -14.56
CA ILE A 239 6.11 16.58 -13.14
C ILE A 239 6.52 18.02 -12.79
N GLY A 240 7.60 18.53 -13.38
CA GLY A 240 8.06 19.91 -13.15
C GLY A 240 7.08 21.00 -13.59
N ASP A 241 6.15 20.68 -14.48
CA ASP A 241 5.13 21.60 -14.99
C ASP A 241 3.88 21.65 -14.08
N LEU A 242 3.77 20.76 -13.09
CA LEU A 242 2.60 20.65 -12.22
C LEU A 242 2.76 21.52 -10.98
N SER A 243 1.85 22.47 -10.81
CA SER A 243 1.72 23.24 -9.57
C SER A 243 0.66 22.62 -8.64
N SER A 244 0.87 22.75 -7.33
CA SER A 244 -0.06 22.21 -6.34
C SER A 244 -1.48 22.76 -6.53
N GLY A 245 -2.47 21.88 -6.58
CA GLY A 245 -3.89 22.24 -6.71
C GLY A 245 -4.38 22.56 -8.13
N ALA A 246 -3.50 22.71 -9.11
CA ALA A 246 -3.90 22.98 -10.50
C ALA A 246 -3.98 21.68 -11.29
N VAL A 247 -5.10 21.48 -12.00
CA VAL A 247 -5.29 20.37 -12.93
C VAL A 247 -4.78 20.81 -14.30
N ARG A 248 -3.87 20.04 -14.88
CA ARG A 248 -3.37 20.24 -16.25
C ARG A 248 -3.82 19.11 -17.15
N GLN A 249 -4.15 19.49 -18.38
CA GLN A 249 -4.49 18.53 -19.43
C GLN A 249 -3.47 18.64 -20.55
N PHE A 250 -3.00 17.52 -21.05
CA PHE A 250 -2.10 17.45 -22.19
C PHE A 250 -2.28 16.16 -22.96
N LEU A 251 -1.73 16.13 -24.15
CA LEU A 251 -1.82 15.02 -25.07
C LEU A 251 -0.43 14.44 -25.28
N TYR A 252 -0.34 13.12 -25.22
CA TYR A 252 0.82 12.39 -25.66
C TYR A 252 0.46 11.64 -26.92
N THR A 253 1.28 11.75 -27.94
CA THR A 253 1.09 11.04 -29.21
C THR A 253 2.41 10.37 -29.59
N ASP A 254 2.35 9.08 -29.77
CA ASP A 254 3.39 8.26 -30.38
C ASP A 254 2.85 7.68 -31.69
N GLU A 255 3.67 6.96 -32.46
CA GLU A 255 3.29 6.40 -33.77
C GLU A 255 2.00 5.57 -33.76
N LEU A 256 1.72 4.88 -32.66
CA LEU A 256 0.57 3.97 -32.52
C LEU A 256 -0.35 4.30 -31.34
N THR A 257 0.02 5.29 -30.51
CA THR A 257 -0.65 5.53 -29.24
C THR A 257 -1.00 7.01 -29.09
N TYR A 258 -2.24 7.25 -28.73
CA TYR A 258 -2.76 8.55 -28.34
C TYR A 258 -3.22 8.49 -26.90
N LEU A 259 -2.63 9.32 -26.03
CA LEU A 259 -3.04 9.45 -24.65
C LEU A 259 -3.62 10.83 -24.39
N ARG A 260 -4.82 10.87 -23.84
CA ARG A 260 -5.35 12.06 -23.18
C ARG A 260 -5.00 11.96 -21.71
N VAL A 261 -4.24 12.92 -21.22
CA VAL A 261 -3.71 12.92 -19.86
C VAL A 261 -4.26 14.10 -19.09
N THR A 262 -4.76 13.83 -17.90
CA THR A 262 -5.08 14.83 -16.88
C THR A 262 -4.12 14.62 -15.72
N ALA A 263 -3.37 15.65 -15.36
CA ALA A 263 -2.37 15.56 -14.30
C ALA A 263 -2.58 16.63 -13.22
N GLN A 264 -2.30 16.25 -11.98
CA GLN A 264 -2.41 17.13 -10.82
C GLN A 264 -1.33 16.79 -9.80
N ALA A 265 -0.72 17.82 -9.20
CA ALA A 265 0.06 17.67 -7.99
C ALA A 265 -0.86 17.83 -6.76
N MET A 266 -0.77 16.91 -5.80
CA MET A 266 -1.56 16.91 -4.58
C MET A 266 -0.71 16.56 -3.37
N THR A 267 -1.03 17.15 -2.22
CA THR A 267 -0.39 16.83 -0.95
C THR A 267 -1.34 15.96 -0.12
N PHE A 268 -0.86 14.83 0.35
CA PHE A 268 -1.58 13.93 1.23
C PHE A 268 -0.66 13.48 2.38
N ALA A 269 -1.13 13.60 3.62
CA ALA A 269 -0.38 13.26 4.82
C ALA A 269 1.03 13.90 4.90
N ASN A 270 1.17 15.15 4.46
CA ASN A 270 2.40 15.94 4.36
C ASN A 270 3.41 15.43 3.29
N GLU A 271 3.01 14.49 2.46
CA GLU A 271 3.80 14.01 1.33
C GLU A 271 3.21 14.51 0.01
N GLN A 272 4.07 14.79 -0.96
CA GLN A 272 3.65 15.25 -2.27
C GLN A 272 3.54 14.10 -3.26
N PHE A 273 2.40 14.07 -3.97
CA PHE A 273 2.12 13.09 -5.01
C PHE A 273 1.76 13.77 -6.33
N TYR A 274 2.12 13.13 -7.43
CA TYR A 274 1.80 13.56 -8.78
C TYR A 274 0.91 12.51 -9.44
N VAL A 275 -0.35 12.86 -9.66
CA VAL A 275 -1.37 11.95 -10.18
C VAL A 275 -1.58 12.23 -11.65
N PHE A 276 -1.45 11.20 -12.48
CA PHE A 276 -1.72 11.21 -13.92
C PHE A 276 -2.87 10.26 -14.20
N CYS A 277 -4.00 10.81 -14.66
CA CYS A 277 -5.12 10.03 -15.16
C CYS A 277 -5.11 10.11 -16.68
N TYR A 278 -5.12 9.00 -17.39
CA TYR A 278 -5.08 9.00 -18.83
C TYR A 278 -5.97 7.93 -19.45
N THR A 279 -6.43 8.23 -20.63
CA THR A 279 -7.10 7.27 -21.51
C THR A 279 -6.22 7.01 -22.70
N GLN A 280 -6.06 5.73 -23.04
CA GLN A 280 -5.28 5.29 -24.18
C GLN A 280 -6.19 4.93 -25.34
N THR A 281 -5.94 5.50 -26.50
CA THR A 281 -6.52 5.10 -27.76
C THR A 281 -5.42 4.57 -28.65
N ILE A 282 -5.51 3.30 -29.02
CA ILE A 282 -4.58 2.72 -29.99
C ILE A 282 -5.06 3.18 -31.36
N LEU A 283 -4.20 3.92 -32.06
CA LEU A 283 -4.44 4.32 -33.43
C LEU A 283 -4.20 3.08 -34.31
N SER A 284 -5.25 2.47 -34.81
CA SER A 284 -5.09 1.43 -35.84
C SER A 284 -4.71 2.11 -37.16
N ARG A 285 -3.41 2.39 -37.31
CA ARG A 285 -2.85 2.84 -38.58
C ARG A 285 -2.80 1.66 -39.53
N LYS A 286 -3.81 1.45 -40.31
CA LYS A 286 -3.64 0.71 -41.57
C LYS A 286 -2.83 1.61 -42.52
N SER A 287 -1.52 1.59 -42.35
CA SER A 287 -0.62 2.18 -43.35
C SER A 287 -0.68 1.30 -44.59
N ILE A 288 -1.23 1.82 -45.67
CA ILE A 288 -1.26 1.14 -46.98
C ILE A 288 0.13 1.22 -47.63
N ASN A 289 0.80 2.37 -47.45
CA ASN A 289 2.19 2.65 -47.89
C ASN A 289 2.79 3.72 -46.97
N ALA A 290 4.12 3.90 -47.02
CA ALA A 290 4.80 4.98 -46.30
C ALA A 290 4.17 6.33 -46.66
N GLY A 291 3.48 6.98 -45.71
CA GLY A 291 2.86 8.29 -45.90
C GLY A 291 1.36 8.28 -46.22
N ILE A 292 0.71 7.12 -46.40
CA ILE A 292 -0.74 7.01 -46.63
C ILE A 292 -1.38 6.32 -45.40
N TYR A 293 -2.32 6.99 -44.74
CA TYR A 293 -3.01 6.51 -43.54
C TYR A 293 -4.49 6.44 -43.78
N LEU A 294 -5.13 5.33 -43.37
CA LEU A 294 -6.57 5.14 -43.36
C LEU A 294 -7.11 5.20 -41.93
N TYR A 295 -8.21 5.96 -41.77
CA TYR A 295 -8.94 6.04 -40.50
C TYR A 295 -10.41 5.68 -40.76
N GLU A 296 -10.99 4.88 -39.87
CA GLU A 296 -12.42 4.61 -39.88
C GLU A 296 -13.22 5.76 -39.25
N HIS A 297 -14.50 5.86 -39.52
CA HIS A 297 -15.37 6.92 -39.01
C HIS A 297 -15.28 7.09 -37.49
N ASN A 298 -15.39 5.99 -36.75
CA ASN A 298 -15.34 6.01 -35.29
C ASN A 298 -13.99 6.52 -34.76
N GLU A 299 -12.89 6.19 -35.44
CA GLU A 299 -11.55 6.65 -35.06
C GLU A 299 -11.43 8.16 -35.27
N VAL A 300 -11.92 8.68 -36.41
CA VAL A 300 -11.92 10.12 -36.68
C VAL A 300 -12.81 10.86 -35.69
N GLN A 301 -13.97 10.31 -35.36
CA GLN A 301 -14.89 10.88 -34.40
C GLN A 301 -14.27 11.00 -33.00
N HIS A 302 -13.60 9.97 -32.52
CA HIS A 302 -12.87 10.01 -31.25
C HIS A 302 -11.74 11.03 -31.28
N LEU A 303 -10.89 11.01 -32.32
CA LEU A 303 -9.79 11.95 -32.50
C LEU A 303 -10.24 13.42 -32.61
N PHE A 304 -11.44 13.65 -33.13
CA PHE A 304 -12.02 14.97 -33.26
C PHE A 304 -12.63 15.46 -31.93
N GLN A 305 -13.49 14.67 -31.31
CA GLN A 305 -14.14 15.02 -30.03
C GLN A 305 -13.13 15.31 -28.96
N ASP A 306 -12.05 14.54 -28.93
CA ASP A 306 -10.99 14.67 -27.96
C ASP A 306 -10.17 15.95 -28.11
N SER A 307 -10.08 16.51 -29.31
CA SER A 307 -9.26 17.68 -29.61
C SER A 307 -10.06 19.00 -29.62
N PHE A 308 -11.35 18.92 -29.91
CA PHE A 308 -12.19 20.12 -30.15
C PHE A 308 -12.80 20.70 -28.87
N LEU A 309 -12.92 19.91 -27.81
CA LEU A 309 -13.45 20.34 -26.52
C LEU A 309 -12.56 21.37 -25.76
N SER A 310 -11.31 21.54 -26.19
CA SER A 310 -10.38 22.50 -25.59
C SER A 310 -10.33 23.87 -26.31
N ILE A 311 -11.09 24.05 -27.38
CA ILE A 311 -10.99 25.27 -28.18
C ILE A 311 -12.06 26.28 -27.77
N SER A 312 -11.58 27.44 -27.28
CA SER A 312 -12.31 28.62 -26.86
C SER A 312 -13.45 29.04 -27.81
N GLY A 313 -14.44 29.77 -27.29
CA GLY A 313 -15.63 30.26 -28.01
C GLY A 313 -15.42 31.00 -29.34
N ALA A 314 -14.19 31.19 -29.79
CA ALA A 314 -13.81 31.73 -31.11
C ALA A 314 -14.17 30.79 -32.30
N ILE A 315 -14.49 29.52 -32.07
CA ILE A 315 -14.73 28.55 -33.17
C ILE A 315 -16.24 28.36 -33.47
N ARG A 316 -17.14 28.72 -32.58
CA ARG A 316 -18.59 28.65 -32.85
C ARG A 316 -19.04 29.31 -34.17
N PRO A 317 -18.50 30.46 -34.61
CA PRO A 317 -18.83 31.01 -35.94
C PRO A 317 -18.29 30.14 -37.11
N LEU A 318 -17.20 29.39 -36.89
CA LEU A 318 -16.57 28.54 -37.91
C LEU A 318 -17.39 27.24 -38.12
N GLU A 319 -18.06 26.71 -37.10
CA GLU A 319 -18.86 25.48 -37.20
C GLU A 319 -19.97 25.55 -38.26
N LYS A 320 -20.70 26.67 -38.33
CA LYS A 320 -21.73 26.87 -39.35
C LYS A 320 -21.16 26.91 -40.75
N ARG A 321 -19.98 27.55 -40.94
CA ARG A 321 -19.29 27.59 -42.23
C ARG A 321 -18.73 26.23 -42.62
N LEU A 322 -18.17 25.50 -41.67
CA LEU A 322 -17.64 24.14 -41.92
C LEU A 322 -18.76 23.18 -42.32
N SER A 323 -19.93 23.22 -41.68
CA SER A 323 -21.07 22.37 -42.02
C SER A 323 -21.60 22.71 -43.42
N ALA A 324 -21.65 23.98 -43.82
CA ALA A 324 -22.06 24.38 -45.16
C ALA A 324 -21.05 23.93 -46.25
N LEU A 325 -19.72 24.07 -45.97
CA LEU A 325 -18.67 23.61 -46.88
C LEU A 325 -18.63 22.07 -46.99
N ALA A 326 -18.86 21.36 -45.87
CA ALA A 326 -18.82 19.90 -45.81
C ALA A 326 -19.96 19.29 -46.66
N ALA A 327 -21.09 19.98 -46.77
CA ALA A 327 -22.23 19.53 -47.59
C ALA A 327 -21.96 19.63 -49.12
N THR A 328 -20.91 20.36 -49.51
CA THR A 328 -20.50 20.51 -50.92
C THR A 328 -19.43 19.48 -51.27
N ALA A 329 -19.47 18.91 -52.50
CA ALA A 329 -18.40 18.02 -52.97
C ALA A 329 -17.20 18.77 -53.55
N GLN A 330 -17.01 20.05 -53.20
CA GLN A 330 -15.93 20.86 -53.70
C GLN A 330 -14.63 20.67 -52.90
N PRO A 331 -13.42 20.74 -53.54
CA PRO A 331 -12.18 20.68 -52.84
C PRO A 331 -12.01 21.91 -51.92
N VAL A 332 -11.50 21.69 -50.70
CA VAL A 332 -11.30 22.70 -49.66
C VAL A 332 -9.80 22.85 -49.39
N LEU A 333 -9.27 24.06 -49.53
CA LEU A 333 -7.92 24.39 -49.14
C LEU A 333 -7.89 25.02 -47.75
N ILE A 334 -7.11 24.41 -46.81
CA ILE A 334 -6.96 24.87 -45.43
C ILE A 334 -5.56 25.47 -45.29
N LEU A 335 -5.48 26.76 -45.03
CA LEU A 335 -4.22 27.50 -44.85
C LEU A 335 -4.05 27.92 -43.38
N GLY A 336 -2.82 27.88 -42.88
CA GLY A 336 -2.48 28.34 -41.53
C GLY A 336 -1.07 27.90 -41.13
N GLU A 337 -0.55 28.46 -40.07
CA GLU A 337 0.77 28.15 -39.51
C GLU A 337 0.81 26.72 -38.89
N PRO A 338 2.00 26.11 -38.69
CA PRO A 338 2.13 24.88 -37.93
C PRO A 338 1.46 25.01 -36.55
N GLY A 339 0.71 23.97 -36.13
CA GLY A 339 0.03 23.98 -34.83
C GLY A 339 -1.34 24.65 -34.76
N THR A 340 -1.82 25.34 -35.82
CA THR A 340 -3.11 26.06 -35.84
C THR A 340 -4.36 25.18 -35.93
N GLY A 341 -4.22 23.83 -35.91
CA GLY A 341 -5.37 22.90 -35.90
C GLY A 341 -5.93 22.57 -37.29
N LYS A 342 -5.20 22.78 -38.41
CA LYS A 342 -5.63 22.43 -39.78
C LYS A 342 -6.16 21.00 -39.91
N GLN A 343 -5.50 20.05 -39.26
CA GLN A 343 -5.93 18.66 -39.28
C GLN A 343 -7.29 18.46 -38.60
N GLN A 344 -7.59 19.25 -37.56
CA GLN A 344 -8.88 19.18 -36.89
C GLN A 344 -10.00 19.73 -37.75
N ILE A 345 -9.73 20.78 -38.51
CA ILE A 345 -10.68 21.33 -39.49
C ILE A 345 -10.96 20.30 -40.58
N ALA A 346 -9.95 19.61 -41.10
CA ALA A 346 -10.12 18.55 -42.08
C ALA A 346 -10.99 17.40 -41.54
N LYS A 347 -10.79 16.97 -40.29
CA LYS A 347 -11.63 15.98 -39.61
C LYS A 347 -13.06 16.48 -39.42
N ALA A 348 -13.26 17.75 -39.05
CA ALA A 348 -14.58 18.36 -38.92
C ALA A 348 -15.35 18.35 -40.24
N LEU A 349 -14.68 18.71 -41.34
CA LEU A 349 -15.25 18.66 -42.70
C LEU A 349 -15.66 17.24 -43.05
N TYR A 350 -14.80 16.25 -42.83
CA TYR A 350 -15.12 14.84 -43.08
C TYR A 350 -16.34 14.36 -42.25
N LEU A 351 -16.37 14.61 -40.95
CA LEU A 351 -17.45 14.18 -40.06
C LEU A 351 -18.81 14.79 -40.42
N ASN A 352 -18.82 16.01 -40.95
CA ASN A 352 -20.03 16.70 -41.40
C ASN A 352 -20.36 16.47 -42.90
N SER A 353 -19.53 15.70 -43.62
CA SER A 353 -19.71 15.47 -45.05
C SER A 353 -20.69 14.28 -45.30
N PRO A 354 -21.33 14.19 -46.47
CA PRO A 354 -22.11 13.03 -46.86
C PRO A 354 -21.27 11.76 -47.02
N TYR A 355 -19.94 11.89 -47.05
CA TYR A 355 -18.98 10.79 -47.18
C TYR A 355 -18.45 10.26 -45.84
N ASN A 356 -18.98 10.70 -44.73
CA ASN A 356 -18.49 10.37 -43.39
C ASN A 356 -18.57 8.87 -43.01
N LYS A 357 -19.27 8.05 -43.81
CA LYS A 357 -19.31 6.59 -43.67
C LYS A 357 -18.19 5.86 -44.40
N ASN A 358 -17.45 6.57 -45.26
CA ASN A 358 -16.30 6.03 -45.97
C ASN A 358 -15.03 6.26 -45.16
N PRO A 359 -13.94 5.51 -45.41
CA PRO A 359 -12.66 5.75 -44.72
C PRO A 359 -12.09 7.17 -44.96
N PHE A 360 -11.52 7.78 -43.95
CA PHE A 360 -10.80 9.04 -44.03
C PHE A 360 -9.35 8.76 -44.37
N VAL A 361 -8.93 9.14 -45.58
CA VAL A 361 -7.57 8.92 -46.09
C VAL A 361 -6.75 10.16 -45.85
N VAL A 362 -5.62 10.01 -45.20
CA VAL A 362 -4.62 11.07 -44.99
C VAL A 362 -3.37 10.72 -45.76
N ILE A 363 -2.95 11.64 -46.66
CA ILE A 363 -1.74 11.49 -47.47
C ILE A 363 -0.72 12.55 -47.01
N ASN A 364 0.43 12.09 -46.52
CA ASN A 364 1.52 12.98 -46.16
C ASN A 364 2.49 13.11 -47.34
N CYS A 365 2.32 14.16 -48.12
CA CYS A 365 3.09 14.40 -49.32
C CYS A 365 4.61 14.58 -49.10
N THR A 366 5.03 14.88 -47.86
CA THR A 366 6.48 15.02 -47.54
C THR A 366 7.18 13.69 -47.34
N THR A 367 6.41 12.62 -47.03
CA THR A 367 6.96 11.26 -46.80
C THR A 367 6.72 10.29 -47.95
N LEU A 368 5.93 10.70 -48.96
CA LEU A 368 5.70 9.90 -50.14
C LEU A 368 6.91 10.05 -51.11
N ASN A 369 7.49 8.92 -51.48
CA ASN A 369 8.48 8.81 -52.53
C ASN A 369 7.79 8.60 -53.89
N GLU A 370 8.55 8.74 -55.00
CA GLU A 370 8.00 8.59 -56.37
C GLU A 370 7.27 7.27 -56.58
N LYS A 371 7.72 6.18 -55.99
CA LYS A 371 7.06 4.88 -56.05
C LYS A 371 5.73 4.79 -55.24
N GLY A 372 5.51 5.69 -54.29
CA GLY A 372 4.28 5.78 -53.52
C GLY A 372 3.12 6.44 -54.25
N TRP A 373 3.36 7.09 -55.41
CA TRP A 373 2.33 7.74 -56.24
C TRP A 373 1.77 6.85 -57.35
N GLU A 374 2.36 5.64 -57.54
CA GLU A 374 1.95 4.70 -58.63
C GLU A 374 0.82 3.72 -58.19
N PHE A 375 0.06 4.03 -57.10
CA PHE A 375 -1.04 3.23 -56.63
C PHE A 375 -2.40 3.91 -56.83
#